data_b1e32d54326021ba9e07148ee52f2213
#
_entry.id   b1e32d54326021ba9e07148ee52f2213
#
_cell.length_a   1.000
_cell.length_b   1.000
_cell.length_c   1.000
_cell.angle_alpha   90.00
_cell.angle_beta   90.00
_cell.angle_gamma   90.00
#
_symmetry.space_group_name_H-M   'P 1'
#
loop_
_entity.id
_entity.type
_entity.pdbx_description
1 polymer ?
#
loop_
_entity_poly.entity_id
_entity_poly.type
_entity_poly.pdbx_seq_one_letter_code
_entity_poly.pdbx_strand_id
1 'polypeptide(L)'
;MSGARHRRKGDRLEREIVDRHKALGFHAERYPLSGASRFRGSGHDLDVYLFGREEAPIVAEVKGRKNGAGFTTLKRWLGDFDVLFLRRNNADPLVVLPWRLWARLLEQVRS
;
A
#
# COMPACT_ATOMS: atom_id res chain seq x y z
N MET A 1 -8.23 -2.37 -26.48
CA MET A 1 -8.94 -2.36 -25.32
C MET A 1 -8.19 -2.48 -24.07
N SER A 2 -7.95 -1.39 -23.57
CA SER A 2 -7.10 -1.28 -22.43
C SER A 2 -7.81 -1.54 -21.12
N GLY A 3 -9.14 -1.43 -21.05
CA GLY A 3 -9.86 -1.51 -19.79
C GLY A 3 -9.69 -2.83 -19.06
N ALA A 4 -9.91 -3.94 -19.78
CA ALA A 4 -9.80 -5.25 -19.14
C ALA A 4 -8.37 -5.57 -18.73
N ARG A 5 -7.42 -5.16 -19.56
CA ARG A 5 -6.00 -5.40 -19.24
C ARG A 5 -5.58 -4.61 -18.01
N HIS A 6 -6.02 -3.37 -17.89
CA HIS A 6 -5.68 -2.53 -16.75
C HIS A 6 -6.32 -3.07 -15.47
N ARG A 7 -7.54 -3.55 -15.54
CA ARG A 7 -8.20 -4.15 -14.37
C ARG A 7 -7.46 -5.39 -13.90
N ARG A 8 -7.05 -6.26 -14.85
CA ARG A 8 -6.33 -7.48 -14.48
C ARG A 8 -4.99 -7.17 -13.83
N LYS A 9 -4.29 -6.16 -14.33
CA LYS A 9 -3.04 -5.74 -13.72
C LYS A 9 -3.27 -5.20 -12.32
N GLY A 10 -4.27 -4.37 -12.15
CA GLY A 10 -4.61 -3.83 -10.84
C GLY A 10 -4.97 -4.93 -9.86
N ASP A 11 -5.82 -5.85 -10.27
CA ASP A 11 -6.22 -6.97 -9.42
C ASP A 11 -5.00 -7.80 -8.99
N ARG A 12 -4.11 -8.07 -9.91
CA ARG A 12 -2.92 -8.86 -9.61
C ARG A 12 -2.02 -8.17 -8.59
N LEU A 13 -1.81 -6.86 -8.76
CA LEU A 13 -0.97 -6.11 -7.84
C LEU A 13 -1.59 -6.02 -6.46
N GLU A 14 -2.89 -5.81 -6.40
CA GLU A 14 -3.60 -5.77 -5.13
C GLU A 14 -3.48 -7.10 -4.39
N ARG A 15 -3.67 -8.21 -5.11
CA ARG A 15 -3.53 -9.54 -4.51
C ARG A 15 -2.11 -9.78 -4.03
N GLU A 16 -1.13 -9.34 -4.78
CA GLU A 16 0.26 -9.48 -4.37
C GLU A 16 0.51 -8.77 -3.05
N ILE A 17 0.04 -7.53 -2.90
CA ILE A 17 0.26 -6.78 -1.67
C ILE A 17 -0.48 -7.42 -0.50
N VAL A 18 -1.71 -7.88 -0.73
CA VAL A 18 -2.46 -8.61 0.30
C VAL A 18 -1.69 -9.85 0.75
N ASP A 19 -1.21 -10.64 -0.20
CA ASP A 19 -0.50 -11.87 0.11
C ASP A 19 0.81 -11.61 0.86
N ARG A 20 1.50 -10.54 0.51
CA ARG A 20 2.72 -10.17 1.22
C ARG A 20 2.46 -9.86 2.69
N HIS A 21 1.34 -9.19 2.97
CA HIS A 21 0.98 -8.88 4.35
C HIS A 21 0.53 -10.11 5.11
N LYS A 22 -0.23 -11.00 4.44
CA LYS A 22 -0.62 -12.25 5.07
C LYS A 22 0.59 -13.11 5.42
N ALA A 23 1.59 -13.10 4.56
CA ALA A 23 2.83 -13.85 4.82
C ALA A 23 3.56 -13.32 6.05
N LEU A 24 3.37 -12.05 6.39
CA LEU A 24 3.95 -11.47 7.59
C LEU A 24 3.07 -11.68 8.83
N GLY A 25 1.92 -12.31 8.67
CA GLY A 25 1.05 -12.62 9.78
C GLY A 25 -0.07 -11.63 10.03
N PHE A 26 -0.34 -10.75 9.08
CA PHE A 26 -1.41 -9.77 9.23
C PHE A 26 -2.59 -10.11 8.33
N HIS A 27 -3.78 -9.85 8.83
CA HIS A 27 -4.97 -9.96 8.00
C HIS A 27 -5.01 -8.78 7.03
N ALA A 28 -5.31 -9.07 5.78
CA ALA A 28 -5.45 -8.04 4.75
C ALA A 28 -6.45 -8.52 3.72
N GLU A 29 -7.16 -7.59 3.12
CA GLU A 29 -8.13 -7.95 2.11
C GLU A 29 -8.30 -6.82 1.11
N ARG A 30 -8.74 -7.18 -0.09
CA ARG A 30 -9.04 -6.20 -1.11
C ARG A 30 -10.38 -5.55 -0.76
N TYR A 31 -10.49 -4.29 -1.16
CA TYR A 31 -11.75 -3.57 -0.98
C TYR A 31 -12.85 -4.33 -1.71
N PRO A 32 -13.97 -4.62 -1.05
CA PRO A 32 -15.03 -5.41 -1.66
C PRO A 32 -15.63 -4.71 -2.87
N LEU A 33 -15.77 -5.44 -3.96
CA LEU A 33 -16.39 -4.89 -5.16
C LEU A 33 -17.85 -4.55 -4.94
N SER A 34 -18.45 -5.15 -3.94
CA SER A 34 -19.83 -4.85 -3.59
C SER A 34 -20.02 -3.52 -2.89
N GLY A 35 -18.93 -2.83 -2.60
CA GLY A 35 -19.02 -1.56 -1.92
C GLY A 35 -19.31 -1.67 -0.45
N ALA A 36 -19.04 -2.81 0.14
CA ALA A 36 -19.42 -3.09 1.52
C ALA A 36 -18.34 -2.77 2.54
N SER A 37 -17.48 -1.81 2.27
CA SER A 37 -16.49 -1.41 3.24
C SER A 37 -17.15 -0.87 4.49
N ARG A 38 -16.71 -1.35 5.64
CA ARG A 38 -17.24 -0.94 6.92
C ARG A 38 -16.55 0.27 7.52
N PHE A 39 -15.39 0.61 6.99
CA PHE A 39 -14.54 1.58 7.68
C PHE A 39 -14.42 2.90 6.97
N ARG A 40 -13.88 2.93 5.80
CA ARG A 40 -13.71 4.19 5.11
C ARG A 40 -14.63 4.25 3.94
N GLY A 41 -14.86 5.41 3.48
CA GLY A 41 -15.69 5.58 2.32
C GLY A 41 -15.21 4.71 1.18
N SER A 42 -15.25 5.17 0.03
CA SER A 42 -14.92 4.38 -1.14
C SER A 42 -13.61 4.84 -1.75
N GLY A 43 -13.12 4.07 -2.66
CA GLY A 43 -12.02 4.49 -3.50
C GLY A 43 -10.65 3.98 -3.14
N HIS A 44 -10.49 3.34 -1.99
CA HIS A 44 -9.21 2.73 -1.67
C HIS A 44 -9.19 1.29 -2.17
N ASP A 45 -7.99 0.72 -2.25
CA ASP A 45 -7.80 -0.60 -2.85
C ASP A 45 -7.76 -1.74 -1.84
N LEU A 46 -7.15 -1.52 -0.69
CA LEU A 46 -6.89 -2.56 0.30
C LEU A 46 -7.18 -2.10 1.72
N ASP A 47 -7.55 -3.07 2.55
CA ASP A 47 -7.57 -2.90 4.00
C ASP A 47 -6.51 -3.81 4.59
N VAL A 48 -5.63 -3.25 5.42
CA VAL A 48 -4.59 -4.02 6.11
C VAL A 48 -4.77 -3.81 7.60
N TYR A 49 -4.98 -4.90 8.31
CA TYR A 49 -5.31 -4.85 9.74
C TYR A 49 -4.04 -4.99 10.58
N LEU A 50 -3.33 -3.88 10.72
CA LEU A 50 -2.08 -3.87 11.48
C LEU A 50 -2.29 -3.89 12.99
N PHE A 51 -3.43 -3.40 13.44
CA PHE A 51 -3.70 -3.26 14.86
C PHE A 51 -4.70 -4.27 15.38
N GLY A 52 -4.98 -5.32 14.60
CA GLY A 52 -5.93 -6.34 14.96
C GLY A 52 -7.21 -6.24 14.16
N ARG A 53 -7.92 -7.34 14.03
CA ARG A 53 -9.12 -7.41 13.18
C ARG A 53 -10.30 -6.66 13.77
N GLU A 54 -10.22 -6.34 15.05
CA GLU A 54 -11.29 -5.61 15.74
C GLU A 54 -11.12 -4.09 15.60
N GLU A 55 -9.95 -3.65 15.16
CA GLU A 55 -9.65 -2.24 15.02
C GLU A 55 -9.78 -1.80 13.56
N ALA A 56 -9.94 -0.51 13.35
CA ALA A 56 -10.01 0.01 12.00
C ALA A 56 -8.71 -0.31 11.24
N PRO A 57 -8.82 -0.79 10.00
CA PRO A 57 -7.63 -1.14 9.24
C PRO A 57 -6.92 0.10 8.70
N ILE A 58 -5.66 -0.12 8.30
CA ILE A 58 -4.97 0.85 7.46
C ILE A 58 -5.56 0.70 6.07
N VAL A 59 -6.05 1.80 5.50
CA VAL A 59 -6.57 1.77 4.14
C VAL A 59 -5.47 2.16 3.19
N ALA A 60 -5.35 1.43 2.10
CA ALA A 60 -4.21 1.57 1.21
C ALA A 60 -4.62 1.63 -0.25
N GLU A 61 -3.83 2.32 -1.02
CA GLU A 61 -4.00 2.38 -2.45
C GLU A 61 -2.76 1.79 -3.11
N VAL A 62 -2.95 1.02 -4.17
CA VAL A 62 -1.88 0.35 -4.89
C VAL A 62 -1.75 0.95 -6.27
N LYS A 63 -0.56 1.41 -6.61
CA LYS A 63 -0.27 1.95 -7.93
C LYS A 63 0.89 1.19 -8.54
N GLY A 64 0.69 0.68 -9.73
CA GLY A 64 1.75 0.03 -10.47
C GLY A 64 2.00 0.77 -11.76
N ARG A 65 3.24 1.09 -12.01
CA ARG A 65 3.66 1.76 -13.22
C ARG A 65 4.96 1.14 -13.70
N LYS A 66 5.03 0.89 -15.01
CA LYS A 66 6.30 0.44 -15.57
C LYS A 66 7.28 1.59 -15.57
N ASN A 67 6.84 2.72 -16.08
CA ASN A 67 7.61 3.96 -16.12
C ASN A 67 6.66 5.09 -15.78
N GLY A 68 7.15 6.08 -15.12
CA GLY A 68 6.34 7.23 -14.82
C GLY A 68 7.16 8.24 -14.08
N ALA A 69 6.93 9.50 -14.38
CA ALA A 69 7.72 10.57 -13.78
C ALA A 69 7.70 10.51 -12.27
N GLY A 70 6.55 10.22 -11.69
CA GLY A 70 6.44 10.14 -10.24
C GLY A 70 7.28 9.05 -9.65
N PHE A 71 7.18 7.84 -10.18
CA PHE A 71 7.96 6.71 -9.67
C PHE A 71 9.45 6.91 -9.91
N THR A 72 9.81 7.40 -11.08
CA THR A 72 11.21 7.64 -11.40
C THR A 72 11.82 8.64 -10.43
N THR A 73 11.12 9.71 -10.15
CA THR A 73 11.59 10.74 -9.25
C THR A 73 11.74 10.23 -7.83
N LEU A 74 10.72 9.51 -7.34
CA LEU A 74 10.76 8.97 -5.99
C LEU A 74 11.90 7.98 -5.83
N LYS A 75 12.10 7.11 -6.82
CA LYS A 75 13.16 6.13 -6.78
C LYS A 75 14.53 6.79 -6.79
N ARG A 76 14.68 7.84 -7.58
CA ARG A 76 15.94 8.58 -7.63
C ARG A 76 16.23 9.25 -6.29
N TRP A 77 15.23 9.90 -5.71
CA TRP A 77 15.41 10.58 -4.42
C TRP A 77 15.67 9.60 -3.29
N LEU A 78 14.98 8.48 -3.28
CA LEU A 78 15.20 7.46 -2.26
C LEU A 78 16.59 6.83 -2.40
N GLY A 79 17.01 6.56 -3.62
CA GLY A 79 18.32 6.00 -3.88
C GLY A 79 18.54 4.73 -3.09
N ASP A 80 19.70 4.65 -2.44
CA ASP A 80 20.06 3.53 -1.59
C ASP A 80 19.74 3.78 -0.11
N PHE A 81 19.06 4.85 0.18
CA PHE A 81 18.69 5.18 1.56
C PHE A 81 17.53 4.31 2.00
N ASP A 82 17.30 4.26 3.29
CA ASP A 82 16.24 3.43 3.84
C ASP A 82 14.87 4.09 3.79
N VAL A 83 14.83 5.42 3.80
CA VAL A 83 13.56 6.12 3.85
C VAL A 83 13.69 7.50 3.24
N LEU A 84 12.62 7.94 2.63
CA LEU A 84 12.53 9.28 2.05
C LEU A 84 11.37 10.00 2.72
N PHE A 85 11.63 11.15 3.29
CA PHE A 85 10.58 12.00 3.84
C PHE A 85 10.28 13.12 2.85
N LEU A 86 9.02 13.30 2.53
CA LEU A 86 8.57 14.35 1.63
C LEU A 86 7.71 15.33 2.40
N ARG A 87 8.06 16.60 2.34
CA ARG A 87 7.29 17.60 3.05
C ARG A 87 6.97 18.80 2.18
N ARG A 88 5.69 19.12 2.13
CA ARG A 88 5.25 20.39 1.55
C ARG A 88 5.07 21.39 2.67
N ASN A 89 5.11 22.67 2.33
CA ASN A 89 4.91 23.72 3.34
C ASN A 89 3.56 23.54 4.03
N ASN A 90 3.57 23.66 5.34
CA ASN A 90 2.36 23.62 6.17
C ASN A 90 1.57 22.33 6.06
N ALA A 91 2.26 21.22 5.80
CA ALA A 91 1.61 19.90 5.72
C ALA A 91 2.47 18.89 6.44
N ASP A 92 1.84 17.82 6.91
CA ASP A 92 2.57 16.73 7.51
C ASP A 92 3.45 16.05 6.47
N PRO A 93 4.62 15.58 6.86
CA PRO A 93 5.47 14.83 5.93
C PRO A 93 4.81 13.54 5.46
N LEU A 94 5.14 13.16 4.23
CA LEU A 94 4.84 11.83 3.74
C LEU A 94 6.08 10.98 3.88
N VAL A 95 5.90 9.67 4.02
CA VAL A 95 7.01 8.75 4.20
C VAL A 95 7.02 7.75 3.06
N VAL A 96 8.15 7.61 2.40
CA VAL A 96 8.34 6.65 1.32
C VAL A 96 9.46 5.72 1.74
N LEU A 97 9.20 4.42 1.72
CA LEU A 97 10.20 3.45 2.13
C LEU A 97 10.07 2.18 1.28
N PRO A 98 11.18 1.44 1.13
CA PRO A 98 11.12 0.20 0.38
C PRO A 98 10.42 -0.88 1.18
N TRP A 99 9.88 -1.87 0.47
CA TRP A 99 9.15 -2.96 1.11
C TRP A 99 9.98 -3.64 2.20
N ARG A 100 11.28 -3.83 1.99
CA ARG A 100 12.11 -4.54 2.97
C ARG A 100 12.08 -3.89 4.34
N LEU A 101 12.06 -2.56 4.38
CA LEU A 101 11.98 -1.85 5.65
C LEU A 101 10.58 -1.91 6.24
N TRP A 102 9.56 -1.76 5.39
CA TRP A 102 8.17 -1.88 5.81
C TRP A 102 7.93 -3.24 6.47
N ALA A 103 8.39 -4.32 5.82
CA ALA A 103 8.24 -5.67 6.35
C ALA A 103 8.95 -5.82 7.70
N ARG A 104 10.15 -5.27 7.82
CA ARG A 104 10.90 -5.34 9.07
C ARG A 104 10.19 -4.60 10.19
N LEU A 105 9.64 -3.43 9.90
CA LEU A 105 8.87 -2.69 10.89
C LEU A 105 7.62 -3.46 11.32
N LEU A 106 6.95 -4.11 10.37
CA LEU A 106 5.76 -4.88 10.69
C LEU A 106 6.08 -6.09 11.57
N GLU A 107 7.25 -6.71 11.38
CA GLU A 107 7.66 -7.79 12.27
C GLU A 107 7.79 -7.31 13.70
N GLN A 108 8.23 -6.08 13.91
CA GLN A 108 8.31 -5.52 15.25
C GLN A 108 6.93 -5.25 15.84
N VAL A 109 6.01 -4.78 15.02
CA VAL A 109 4.63 -4.55 15.47
C VAL A 109 3.98 -5.86 15.92
N ARG A 110 4.24 -6.93 15.17
CA ARG A 110 3.65 -8.22 15.46
C ARG A 110 4.20 -8.88 16.72
N SER A 111 5.48 -8.66 17.01
CA SER A 111 6.06 -9.20 18.22
C SER A 111 5.69 -8.36 19.42
#